data_7573cda060057dbce63c8a788625146f
#
_entry.id   7573cda060057dbce63c8a788625146f
#
_cell.length_a   1.000
_cell.length_b   1.000
_cell.length_c   1.000
_cell.angle_alpha   90.00
_cell.angle_beta   90.00
_cell.angle_gamma   90.00
#
_symmetry.space_group_name_H-M   'P 1'
#
loop_
_entity.id
_entity.type
_entity.pdbx_description
1 polymer ?
#
loop_
_entity_poly.entity_id
_entity_poly.type
_entity_poly.pdbx_seq_one_letter_code
_entity_poly.pdbx_strand_id
1 'polypeptide(L)'
;LQSFLTGASTVNLEFNLVQVSTNVEVGVFVADDLDGTIDGLAPGDAGYTEAALVRSTVLFSPVPVGADFVSNFSSTSTRSFISGNYLNFFSVSGGTVDSYLNGGSGSVAFSRTRQISGASNNFSLAIGGLNISASQVDSAPIGVGFQGVSQAEILDLTGLSGTANVTFTIQREAGFNNIVGFYEVDDLSGQISDNVGNAIAPGATTEYIQGALNSRVADVSLSVDNKSITTITTTLEGGKIFAPFIVVNGTIEELLDADTGNDPAIYFPFIGANSDGFDHVRLFGDNTFGFEDMAGGGDADYDDLIIQAEIA
;
A
#
# COMPACT_ATOMS: atom_id res chain seq x y z
N LEU A 1 -21.14 0.49 7.39
CA LEU A 1 -22.18 1.00 6.48
C LEU A 1 -22.13 2.53 6.53
N GLN A 2 -21.35 3.15 5.61
CA GLN A 2 -21.38 4.60 5.41
C GLN A 2 -22.77 4.98 4.88
N SER A 3 -23.52 5.75 5.66
CA SER A 3 -24.75 6.37 5.18
C SER A 3 -24.36 7.41 4.11
N PHE A 4 -24.67 7.13 2.86
CA PHE A 4 -24.56 8.11 1.79
C PHE A 4 -25.50 9.29 2.09
N LEU A 5 -24.93 10.39 2.57
CA LEU A 5 -25.60 11.67 2.56
C LEU A 5 -25.76 12.09 1.09
N THR A 6 -26.94 12.03 0.56
CA THR A 6 -27.28 12.52 -0.77
C THR A 6 -26.95 14.02 -0.85
N GLY A 7 -25.90 14.37 -1.60
CA GLY A 7 -25.46 15.75 -1.82
C GLY A 7 -24.08 16.11 -1.31
N ALA A 8 -23.35 15.22 -0.62
CA ALA A 8 -21.97 15.48 -0.21
C ALA A 8 -21.02 15.29 -1.41
N SER A 9 -20.16 16.27 -1.67
CA SER A 9 -19.16 16.20 -2.72
C SER A 9 -17.91 15.45 -2.26
N THR A 10 -17.27 14.73 -3.18
CA THR A 10 -15.93 14.15 -2.96
C THR A 10 -14.90 15.28 -2.90
N VAL A 11 -13.96 15.15 -1.99
CA VAL A 11 -12.80 16.05 -1.82
C VAL A 11 -11.56 15.17 -1.93
N ASN A 12 -10.74 15.42 -2.94
CA ASN A 12 -9.46 14.75 -3.10
C ASN A 12 -8.36 15.60 -2.44
N LEU A 13 -7.62 15.01 -1.51
CA LEU A 13 -6.50 15.65 -0.85
C LEU A 13 -5.20 14.94 -1.25
N GLU A 14 -4.28 15.73 -1.75
CA GLU A 14 -2.90 15.34 -2.01
C GLU A 14 -2.06 15.70 -0.80
N PHE A 15 -1.40 14.72 -0.23
CA PHE A 15 -0.47 14.86 0.89
C PHE A 15 0.95 14.74 0.37
N ASN A 16 1.79 15.70 0.73
CA ASN A 16 3.20 15.69 0.38
C ASN A 16 4.04 15.64 1.64
N LEU A 17 4.96 14.70 1.71
CA LEU A 17 5.94 14.60 2.78
C LEU A 17 7.06 15.59 2.50
N VAL A 18 7.19 16.62 3.35
CA VAL A 18 8.14 17.72 3.17
C VAL A 18 9.53 17.36 3.70
N GLN A 19 9.60 16.42 4.64
CA GLN A 19 10.87 16.01 5.25
C GLN A 19 10.81 14.53 5.58
N VAL A 20 11.71 13.78 4.98
CA VAL A 20 11.89 12.36 5.24
C VAL A 20 12.92 12.22 6.35
N SER A 21 12.57 11.67 7.47
CA SER A 21 13.46 10.96 8.37
C SER A 21 12.64 10.18 9.38
N THR A 22 13.08 8.99 9.67
CA THR A 22 12.71 8.18 10.81
C THR A 22 11.70 7.07 10.52
N ASN A 23 11.89 5.99 11.21
CA ASN A 23 11.06 4.81 11.39
C ASN A 23 9.65 5.19 11.94
N VAL A 24 8.89 5.96 11.16
CA VAL A 24 7.56 6.48 11.50
C VAL A 24 6.59 6.27 10.35
N GLU A 25 5.56 5.52 10.60
CA GLU A 25 4.40 5.42 9.71
C GLU A 25 3.39 6.51 10.03
N VAL A 26 2.82 7.12 9.00
CA VAL A 26 1.81 8.17 9.15
C VAL A 26 0.57 7.82 8.35
N GLY A 27 -0.59 8.01 8.97
CA GLY A 27 -1.86 7.78 8.31
C GLY A 27 -2.95 8.74 8.75
N VAL A 28 -4.15 8.48 8.26
CA VAL A 28 -5.36 9.28 8.49
C VAL A 28 -6.55 8.36 8.73
N PHE A 29 -7.47 8.80 9.57
CA PHE A 29 -8.78 8.17 9.72
C PHE A 29 -9.88 9.24 9.75
N VAL A 30 -11.11 8.81 9.49
CA VAL A 30 -12.29 9.65 9.61
C VAL A 30 -12.89 9.45 11.01
N ALA A 31 -12.85 10.49 11.83
CA ALA A 31 -13.52 10.51 13.13
C ALA A 31 -15.03 10.80 12.97
N ASP A 32 -15.82 10.48 14.00
CA ASP A 32 -17.27 10.66 13.96
C ASP A 32 -17.67 12.13 14.15
N ASP A 33 -16.83 12.92 14.83
CA ASP A 33 -17.06 14.33 15.14
C ASP A 33 -15.77 15.15 15.25
N LEU A 34 -15.91 16.44 15.56
CA LEU A 34 -14.79 17.38 15.69
C LEU A 34 -13.95 17.11 16.97
N ASP A 35 -14.52 16.47 17.97
CA ASP A 35 -13.80 16.06 19.18
C ASP A 35 -12.93 14.82 18.93
N GLY A 36 -13.09 14.19 17.76
CA GLY A 36 -12.29 13.07 17.32
C GLY A 36 -12.78 11.74 17.86
N THR A 37 -14.05 11.62 18.25
CA THR A 37 -14.61 10.38 18.76
C THR A 37 -14.69 9.29 17.68
N ILE A 38 -14.66 8.03 18.07
CA ILE A 38 -14.77 6.85 17.22
C ILE A 38 -15.69 5.85 17.92
N ASP A 39 -16.85 5.54 17.33
CA ASP A 39 -17.81 4.57 17.88
C ASP A 39 -18.17 4.83 19.37
N GLY A 40 -18.19 6.11 19.74
CA GLY A 40 -18.47 6.55 21.10
C GLY A 40 -17.26 6.57 22.03
N LEU A 41 -16.07 6.18 21.57
CA LEU A 41 -14.81 6.32 22.32
C LEU A 41 -14.22 7.70 22.09
N ALA A 42 -13.83 8.37 23.16
CA ALA A 42 -13.08 9.63 23.10
C ALA A 42 -11.56 9.37 23.02
N PRO A 43 -10.78 10.31 22.45
CA PRO A 43 -9.32 10.23 22.52
C PRO A 43 -8.82 10.06 23.96
N GLY A 44 -8.08 8.97 24.19
CA GLY A 44 -7.57 8.56 25.51
C GLY A 44 -8.37 7.49 26.21
N ASP A 45 -9.54 7.12 25.72
CA ASP A 45 -10.30 5.98 26.24
C ASP A 45 -9.60 4.65 25.90
N ALA A 46 -9.82 3.64 26.73
CA ALA A 46 -9.34 2.30 26.46
C ALA A 46 -9.95 1.77 25.15
N GLY A 47 -9.12 1.25 24.23
CA GLY A 47 -9.54 0.77 22.93
C GLY A 47 -9.64 1.85 21.82
N TYR A 48 -9.49 3.14 22.18
CA TYR A 48 -9.54 4.21 21.16
C TYR A 48 -8.45 4.07 20.09
N THR A 49 -7.23 3.78 20.52
CA THR A 49 -6.10 3.66 19.58
C THR A 49 -6.34 2.53 18.59
N GLU A 50 -6.75 1.37 19.06
CA GLU A 50 -7.06 0.22 18.20
C GLU A 50 -8.21 0.53 17.24
N ALA A 51 -9.28 1.17 17.71
CA ALA A 51 -10.41 1.56 16.87
C ALA A 51 -9.99 2.57 15.80
N ALA A 52 -9.12 3.53 16.14
CA ALA A 52 -8.57 4.50 15.20
C ALA A 52 -7.73 3.83 14.11
N LEU A 53 -6.81 2.94 14.51
CA LEU A 53 -5.90 2.27 13.59
C LEU A 53 -6.64 1.28 12.66
N VAL A 54 -7.62 0.53 13.17
CA VAL A 54 -8.46 -0.37 12.36
C VAL A 54 -9.25 0.40 11.29
N ARG A 55 -9.65 1.65 11.55
CA ARG A 55 -10.40 2.52 10.64
C ARG A 55 -9.48 3.31 9.68
N SER A 56 -8.19 3.24 9.87
CA SER A 56 -7.24 4.13 9.23
C SER A 56 -6.83 3.70 7.82
N THR A 57 -6.25 4.65 7.11
CA THR A 57 -5.48 4.45 5.89
C THR A 57 -4.08 5.03 6.10
N VAL A 58 -3.06 4.26 5.80
CA VAL A 58 -1.67 4.73 5.81
C VAL A 58 -1.46 5.67 4.63
N LEU A 59 -0.84 6.81 4.88
CA LEU A 59 -0.44 7.77 3.87
C LEU A 59 1.02 7.55 3.44
N PHE A 60 1.88 7.34 4.42
CA PHE A 60 3.31 7.15 4.21
C PHE A 60 3.83 6.08 5.16
N SER A 61 4.40 5.05 4.60
CA SER A 61 5.16 4.04 5.34
C SER A 61 6.53 4.58 5.76
N PRO A 62 7.19 3.96 6.75
CA PRO A 62 8.53 4.35 7.14
C PRO A 62 9.45 4.29 5.91
N VAL A 63 10.14 5.39 5.66
CA VAL A 63 11.23 5.43 4.69
C VAL A 63 12.53 5.41 5.47
N PRO A 64 13.44 4.46 5.26
CA PRO A 64 14.68 4.36 6.02
C PRO A 64 15.56 5.58 5.83
N VAL A 65 16.26 5.93 6.89
CA VAL A 65 17.32 6.96 6.84
C VAL A 65 18.50 6.37 6.08
N GLY A 66 18.76 6.87 4.87
CA GLY A 66 19.94 6.46 4.09
C GLY A 66 19.62 5.78 2.77
N ALA A 67 18.36 5.55 2.45
CA ALA A 67 17.96 5.14 1.11
C ALA A 67 18.21 6.30 0.13
N ASP A 68 19.42 6.37 -0.42
CA ASP A 68 19.81 7.32 -1.47
C ASP A 68 18.90 7.21 -2.72
N PHE A 69 18.10 6.16 -2.75
CA PHE A 69 17.27 5.72 -3.84
C PHE A 69 15.84 6.26 -3.78
N VAL A 70 15.25 6.44 -2.60
CA VAL A 70 13.86 6.90 -2.46
C VAL A 70 13.67 8.33 -3.00
N SER A 71 14.75 9.11 -3.12
CA SER A 71 14.71 10.45 -3.71
C SER A 71 14.29 10.49 -5.18
N ASN A 72 14.28 9.34 -5.87
CA ASN A 72 13.85 9.23 -7.27
C ASN A 72 12.34 9.02 -7.43
N PHE A 73 11.64 8.77 -6.33
CA PHE A 73 10.21 8.49 -6.34
C PHE A 73 9.40 9.58 -5.63
N SER A 74 8.13 9.69 -6.01
CA SER A 74 7.22 10.66 -5.39
C SER A 74 6.86 10.23 -3.97
N SER A 75 7.00 11.15 -3.02
CA SER A 75 6.48 11.02 -1.65
C SER A 75 5.10 11.66 -1.51
N THR A 76 4.28 11.54 -2.54
CA THR A 76 2.92 12.08 -2.61
C THR A 76 1.92 10.96 -2.35
N SER A 77 0.93 11.21 -1.50
CA SER A 77 -0.17 10.29 -1.24
C SER A 77 -1.50 11.02 -1.40
N THR A 78 -2.34 10.56 -2.32
CA THR A 78 -3.63 11.18 -2.61
C THR A 78 -4.78 10.31 -2.10
N ARG A 79 -5.72 10.90 -1.37
CA ARG A 79 -6.88 10.19 -0.82
C ARG A 79 -8.16 10.99 -1.02
N SER A 80 -9.24 10.26 -1.29
CA SER A 80 -10.58 10.81 -1.48
C SER A 80 -11.39 10.73 -0.19
N PHE A 81 -12.02 11.83 0.18
CA PHE A 81 -12.89 11.94 1.35
C PHE A 81 -14.24 12.54 0.96
N ILE A 82 -15.18 12.49 1.88
CA ILE A 82 -16.46 13.16 1.73
C ILE A 82 -16.39 14.55 2.38
N SER A 83 -16.87 15.57 1.69
CA SER A 83 -17.02 16.92 2.28
C SER A 83 -17.83 16.85 3.57
N GLY A 84 -17.29 17.44 4.63
CA GLY A 84 -17.85 17.35 5.98
C GLY A 84 -17.19 16.30 6.87
N ASN A 85 -16.39 15.40 6.32
CA ASN A 85 -15.63 14.45 7.14
C ASN A 85 -14.73 15.16 8.15
N TYR A 86 -14.53 14.51 9.29
CA TYR A 86 -13.61 14.92 10.35
C TYR A 86 -12.35 14.08 10.26
N LEU A 87 -11.25 14.65 9.75
CA LEU A 87 -9.99 13.94 9.60
C LEU A 87 -9.14 14.07 10.85
N ASN A 88 -8.62 12.96 11.31
CA ASN A 88 -7.58 12.91 12.33
C ASN A 88 -6.39 12.15 11.77
N PHE A 89 -5.19 12.64 12.00
CA PHE A 89 -3.95 12.02 11.56
C PHE A 89 -3.26 11.35 12.73
N PHE A 90 -2.57 10.28 12.44
CA PHE A 90 -1.79 9.57 13.44
C PHE A 90 -0.39 9.28 12.92
N SER A 91 0.52 8.99 13.84
CA SER A 91 1.83 8.42 13.55
C SER A 91 2.08 7.21 14.45
N VAL A 92 2.73 6.20 13.89
CA VAL A 92 3.26 5.04 14.63
C VAL A 92 4.77 5.11 14.55
N SER A 93 5.43 5.28 15.69
CA SER A 93 6.90 5.36 15.79
C SER A 93 7.45 4.06 16.33
N GLY A 94 8.48 3.51 15.68
CA GLY A 94 9.12 2.25 16.08
C GLY A 94 8.31 1.00 15.73
N GLY A 95 7.44 1.09 14.74
CA GLY A 95 6.60 0.02 14.22
C GLY A 95 5.65 0.53 13.15
N THR A 96 4.73 -0.32 12.73
CA THR A 96 3.68 -0.04 11.74
C THR A 96 2.30 -0.23 12.38
N VAL A 97 1.24 0.22 11.70
CA VAL A 97 -0.16 -0.03 12.11
C VAL A 97 -0.38 -1.52 12.30
N ASP A 98 0.06 -2.32 11.33
CA ASP A 98 -0.08 -3.76 11.36
C ASP A 98 0.64 -4.38 12.57
N SER A 99 1.92 -4.05 12.78
CA SER A 99 2.68 -4.56 13.92
C SER A 99 2.06 -4.17 15.25
N TYR A 100 1.58 -2.92 15.38
CA TYR A 100 0.92 -2.45 16.60
C TYR A 100 -0.35 -3.25 16.90
N LEU A 101 -1.21 -3.46 15.92
CA LEU A 101 -2.47 -4.18 16.08
C LEU A 101 -2.30 -5.68 16.34
N ASN A 102 -1.16 -6.24 15.92
CA ASN A 102 -0.78 -7.62 16.21
C ASN A 102 0.04 -7.78 17.51
N GLY A 103 0.04 -6.76 18.37
CA GLY A 103 0.69 -6.82 19.69
C GLY A 103 2.18 -6.52 19.68
N GLY A 104 2.70 -5.98 18.59
CA GLY A 104 4.07 -5.49 18.49
C GLY A 104 4.29 -4.19 19.26
N SER A 105 5.54 -3.74 19.29
CA SER A 105 5.91 -2.48 19.93
C SER A 105 5.69 -1.30 18.99
N GLY A 106 5.33 -0.15 19.54
CA GLY A 106 5.17 1.09 18.81
C GLY A 106 4.57 2.18 19.70
N SER A 107 4.80 3.43 19.36
CA SER A 107 4.18 4.56 20.03
C SER A 107 3.26 5.29 19.05
N VAL A 108 1.98 5.38 19.38
CA VAL A 108 0.98 6.05 18.54
C VAL A 108 0.73 7.45 19.09
N ALA A 109 0.77 8.42 18.19
CA ALA A 109 0.39 9.80 18.48
C ALA A 109 -0.70 10.27 17.50
N PHE A 110 -1.60 11.11 17.97
CA PHE A 110 -2.71 11.65 17.19
C PHE A 110 -2.59 13.16 17.02
N SER A 111 -3.05 13.67 15.87
CA SER A 111 -3.20 15.11 15.62
C SER A 111 -4.50 15.62 16.24
N ARG A 112 -4.74 16.93 16.07
CA ARG A 112 -6.09 17.49 16.27
C ARG A 112 -6.98 17.13 15.09
N THR A 113 -8.24 16.81 15.38
CA THR A 113 -9.26 16.58 14.38
C THR A 113 -9.52 17.84 13.56
N ARG A 114 -9.71 17.68 12.27
CA ARG A 114 -9.98 18.75 11.31
C ARG A 114 -11.17 18.39 10.44
N GLN A 115 -12.15 19.28 10.34
CA GLN A 115 -13.21 19.11 9.38
C GLN A 115 -12.75 19.59 7.99
N ILE A 116 -12.97 18.77 6.98
CA ILE A 116 -12.78 19.17 5.57
C ILE A 116 -14.07 19.75 5.00
N SER A 117 -13.94 20.71 4.10
CA SER A 117 -15.06 21.36 3.45
C SER A 117 -15.08 21.07 1.95
N GLY A 118 -16.17 21.38 1.27
CA GLY A 118 -16.24 21.33 -0.19
C GLY A 118 -15.46 22.45 -0.90
N ALA A 119 -14.95 23.45 -0.13
CA ALA A 119 -14.09 24.52 -0.63
C ALA A 119 -12.62 24.20 -0.35
N SER A 120 -11.71 24.97 -0.94
CA SER A 120 -10.26 24.78 -0.84
C SER A 120 -9.76 24.31 0.56
N ASN A 121 -9.17 23.12 0.60
CA ASN A 121 -8.57 22.54 1.80
C ASN A 121 -7.05 22.52 1.61
N ASN A 122 -6.37 23.52 2.19
CA ASN A 122 -4.91 23.58 2.19
C ASN A 122 -4.44 23.73 3.64
N PHE A 123 -3.57 22.83 4.08
CA PHE A 123 -3.02 22.88 5.43
C PHE A 123 -1.69 22.15 5.54
N SER A 124 -0.99 22.40 6.64
CA SER A 124 0.19 21.63 7.02
C SER A 124 -0.01 21.06 8.42
N LEU A 125 0.62 19.93 8.68
CA LEU A 125 0.65 19.33 9.99
C LEU A 125 2.05 18.78 10.29
N ALA A 126 2.41 18.80 11.57
CA ALA A 126 3.61 18.15 12.10
C ALA A 126 3.16 17.01 13.00
N ILE A 127 3.61 15.78 12.71
CA ILE A 127 3.27 14.58 13.48
C ILE A 127 4.40 13.56 13.39
N GLY A 128 4.73 12.89 14.50
CA GLY A 128 5.80 11.90 14.54
C GLY A 128 7.18 12.43 14.12
N GLY A 129 7.40 13.74 14.22
CA GLY A 129 8.64 14.38 13.73
C GLY A 129 8.65 14.68 12.22
N LEU A 130 7.58 14.37 11.51
CA LEU A 130 7.42 14.63 10.09
C LEU A 130 6.59 15.90 9.84
N ASN A 131 6.86 16.58 8.73
CA ASN A 131 6.06 17.69 8.23
C ASN A 131 5.35 17.25 6.95
N ILE A 132 4.03 17.35 6.96
CA ILE A 132 3.16 16.98 5.84
C ILE A 132 2.39 18.22 5.42
N SER A 133 2.38 18.52 4.12
CA SER A 133 1.47 19.48 3.53
C SER A 133 0.32 18.75 2.85
N ALA A 134 -0.89 19.28 2.97
CA ALA A 134 -2.07 18.79 2.29
C ALA A 134 -2.67 19.87 1.41
N SER A 135 -3.02 19.53 0.20
CA SER A 135 -3.70 20.41 -0.75
C SER A 135 -4.85 19.70 -1.44
N GLN A 136 -5.93 20.44 -1.69
CA GLN A 136 -7.03 19.89 -2.47
C GLN A 136 -6.66 19.87 -3.95
N VAL A 137 -6.93 18.73 -4.59
CA VAL A 137 -6.74 18.51 -6.03
C VAL A 137 -8.06 18.14 -6.71
N ASP A 138 -8.14 18.36 -8.01
CA ASP A 138 -9.39 18.14 -8.78
C ASP A 138 -9.73 16.64 -8.90
N SER A 139 -8.70 15.80 -9.00
CA SER A 139 -8.87 14.35 -9.14
C SER A 139 -7.78 13.60 -8.39
N ALA A 140 -8.09 12.40 -7.89
CA ALA A 140 -7.08 11.47 -7.45
C ALA A 140 -6.38 10.84 -8.68
N PRO A 141 -5.09 10.45 -8.58
CA PRO A 141 -4.43 9.65 -9.59
C PRO A 141 -5.17 8.33 -9.82
N ILE A 142 -5.02 7.78 -11.01
CA ILE A 142 -5.57 6.46 -11.35
C ILE A 142 -4.69 5.39 -10.71
N GLY A 143 -5.31 4.30 -10.25
CA GLY A 143 -4.60 3.14 -9.73
C GLY A 143 -4.08 3.27 -8.31
N VAL A 144 -4.41 4.36 -7.61
CA VAL A 144 -3.94 4.58 -6.24
C VAL A 144 -4.30 3.40 -5.36
N GLY A 145 -3.27 2.72 -4.86
CA GLY A 145 -3.39 1.63 -3.90
C GLY A 145 -3.73 2.13 -2.49
N PHE A 146 -4.11 1.20 -1.64
CA PHE A 146 -4.39 1.46 -0.23
C PHE A 146 -3.47 0.61 0.63
N GLN A 147 -3.06 1.15 1.76
CA GLN A 147 -2.34 0.43 2.78
C GLN A 147 -3.01 0.62 4.14
N GLY A 148 -3.24 -0.48 4.84
CA GLY A 148 -3.88 -0.52 6.17
C GLY A 148 -4.05 -1.96 6.61
N VAL A 149 -4.68 -2.18 7.77
CA VAL A 149 -4.82 -3.52 8.39
C VAL A 149 -5.63 -4.51 7.56
N SER A 150 -6.60 -3.99 6.78
CA SER A 150 -7.50 -4.80 5.97
C SER A 150 -7.38 -4.53 4.47
N GLN A 151 -6.37 -3.78 4.08
CA GLN A 151 -6.18 -3.34 2.69
C GLN A 151 -4.73 -3.64 2.30
N ALA A 152 -4.56 -4.12 1.08
CA ALA A 152 -3.26 -4.42 0.53
C ALA A 152 -2.82 -3.36 -0.48
N GLU A 153 -1.53 -3.33 -0.74
CA GLU A 153 -0.90 -2.50 -1.74
C GLU A 153 -1.28 -3.02 -3.14
N ILE A 154 -2.15 -2.31 -3.83
CA ILE A 154 -2.74 -2.73 -5.12
C ILE A 154 -2.72 -1.60 -6.14
N LEU A 155 -2.92 -1.94 -7.42
CA LEU A 155 -3.31 -1.03 -8.49
C LEU A 155 -4.81 -1.23 -8.79
N ASP A 156 -5.63 -0.24 -8.44
CA ASP A 156 -7.07 -0.27 -8.72
C ASP A 156 -7.37 0.44 -10.04
N LEU A 157 -7.63 -0.32 -11.09
CA LEU A 157 -8.04 0.16 -12.42
C LEU A 157 -9.53 -0.01 -12.67
N THR A 158 -10.35 -0.25 -11.64
CA THR A 158 -11.81 -0.46 -11.80
C THR A 158 -12.53 0.76 -12.37
N GLY A 159 -11.96 1.96 -12.18
CA GLY A 159 -12.47 3.21 -12.76
C GLY A 159 -12.19 3.41 -14.24
N LEU A 160 -11.40 2.54 -14.88
CA LEU A 160 -11.03 2.62 -16.28
C LEU A 160 -11.82 1.62 -17.12
N SER A 161 -11.95 1.91 -18.42
CA SER A 161 -12.49 1.00 -19.44
C SER A 161 -11.46 0.76 -20.54
N GLY A 162 -11.43 -0.46 -21.07
CA GLY A 162 -10.46 -0.83 -22.10
C GLY A 162 -9.07 -1.10 -21.53
N THR A 163 -8.01 -0.72 -22.22
CA THR A 163 -6.62 -0.90 -21.77
C THR A 163 -5.99 0.44 -21.43
N ALA A 164 -5.18 0.46 -20.40
CA ALA A 164 -4.37 1.61 -19.99
C ALA A 164 -2.88 1.35 -20.29
N ASN A 165 -2.16 2.36 -20.76
CA ASN A 165 -0.70 2.30 -20.79
C ASN A 165 -0.17 2.51 -19.38
N VAL A 166 0.72 1.63 -18.95
CA VAL A 166 1.37 1.74 -17.65
C VAL A 166 2.88 1.75 -17.85
N THR A 167 3.53 2.77 -17.31
CA THR A 167 4.98 2.85 -17.27
C THR A 167 5.45 2.54 -15.86
N PHE A 168 6.19 1.46 -15.70
CA PHE A 168 6.84 1.09 -14.46
C PHE A 168 8.26 1.64 -14.42
N THR A 169 8.58 2.44 -13.41
CA THR A 169 9.95 2.80 -13.04
C THR A 169 10.39 1.87 -11.94
N ILE A 170 11.52 1.17 -12.14
CA ILE A 170 11.99 0.09 -11.28
C ILE A 170 13.39 0.43 -10.79
N GLN A 171 13.62 0.26 -9.50
CA GLN A 171 14.91 0.46 -8.87
C GLN A 171 15.18 -0.64 -7.86
N ARG A 172 16.45 -1.12 -7.74
CA ARG A 172 16.85 -2.18 -6.82
C ARG A 172 18.09 -1.82 -6.03
N GLU A 173 18.03 -2.12 -4.70
CA GLU A 173 19.19 -2.17 -3.81
C GLU A 173 19.14 -3.45 -2.97
N ALA A 174 19.37 -4.60 -3.59
CA ALA A 174 19.24 -5.91 -2.97
C ALA A 174 20.43 -6.82 -3.27
N GLY A 175 20.69 -7.72 -2.33
CA GLY A 175 21.65 -8.82 -2.54
C GLY A 175 21.15 -9.91 -3.49
N PHE A 176 19.82 -10.06 -3.60
CA PHE A 176 19.19 -11.09 -4.43
C PHE A 176 18.72 -10.52 -5.78
N ASN A 177 18.60 -11.41 -6.78
CA ASN A 177 18.03 -11.09 -8.07
C ASN A 177 16.51 -11.34 -8.02
N ASN A 178 15.77 -10.29 -7.72
CA ASN A 178 14.34 -10.36 -7.53
C ASN A 178 13.58 -10.05 -8.82
N ILE A 179 12.38 -10.65 -8.94
CA ILE A 179 11.42 -10.37 -10.01
C ILE A 179 10.12 -9.96 -9.34
N VAL A 180 9.56 -8.83 -9.77
CA VAL A 180 8.20 -8.43 -9.39
C VAL A 180 7.26 -8.58 -10.59
N GLY A 181 6.10 -9.15 -10.32
CA GLY A 181 4.99 -9.22 -11.25
C GLY A 181 3.72 -8.65 -10.63
N PHE A 182 2.66 -8.60 -11.44
CA PHE A 182 1.31 -8.24 -10.99
C PHE A 182 0.35 -9.34 -11.41
N TYR A 183 -0.65 -9.61 -10.57
CA TYR A 183 -1.71 -10.58 -10.84
C TYR A 183 -3.09 -9.96 -10.55
N GLU A 184 -4.11 -10.43 -11.25
CA GLU A 184 -5.48 -9.99 -11.06
C GLU A 184 -6.05 -10.55 -9.77
N VAL A 185 -6.72 -9.71 -8.98
CA VAL A 185 -7.52 -10.09 -7.82
C VAL A 185 -8.96 -9.67 -8.02
N ASP A 186 -9.89 -10.44 -7.44
CA ASP A 186 -11.33 -10.21 -7.58
C ASP A 186 -11.82 -9.05 -6.70
N ASP A 187 -11.14 -8.81 -5.61
CA ASP A 187 -11.49 -7.76 -4.64
C ASP A 187 -10.28 -7.23 -3.85
N LEU A 188 -10.53 -6.22 -3.01
CA LEU A 188 -9.51 -5.57 -2.17
C LEU A 188 -8.96 -6.49 -1.06
N SER A 189 -9.59 -7.61 -0.78
CA SER A 189 -9.07 -8.60 0.17
C SER A 189 -8.07 -9.58 -0.44
N GLY A 190 -7.83 -9.46 -1.76
CA GLY A 190 -6.89 -10.30 -2.49
C GLY A 190 -7.45 -11.66 -2.89
N GLN A 191 -8.76 -11.84 -2.84
CA GLN A 191 -9.39 -13.05 -3.34
C GLN A 191 -9.10 -13.20 -4.83
N ILE A 192 -8.85 -14.43 -5.26
CA ILE A 192 -8.71 -14.80 -6.67
C ILE A 192 -9.71 -15.92 -7.00
N SER A 193 -10.02 -16.05 -8.26
CA SER A 193 -10.87 -17.16 -8.75
C SER A 193 -10.01 -18.24 -9.40
N ASP A 194 -10.33 -19.53 -9.10
CA ASP A 194 -9.73 -20.64 -9.84
C ASP A 194 -10.32 -20.76 -11.26
N ASN A 195 -9.78 -21.69 -12.06
CA ASN A 195 -10.20 -21.91 -13.46
C ASN A 195 -11.66 -22.38 -13.63
N VAL A 196 -12.36 -22.69 -12.53
CA VAL A 196 -13.77 -23.12 -12.51
C VAL A 196 -14.67 -22.14 -11.74
N GLY A 197 -14.10 -21.02 -11.27
CA GLY A 197 -14.84 -19.94 -10.63
C GLY A 197 -15.01 -20.07 -9.12
N ASN A 198 -14.26 -20.95 -8.45
CA ASN A 198 -14.27 -20.96 -6.99
C ASN A 198 -13.34 -19.87 -6.46
N ALA A 199 -13.78 -19.22 -5.38
CA ALA A 199 -13.01 -18.20 -4.69
C ALA A 199 -11.90 -18.84 -3.85
N ILE A 200 -10.67 -18.33 -3.99
CA ILE A 200 -9.51 -18.68 -3.18
C ILE A 200 -9.06 -17.42 -2.43
N ALA A 201 -9.15 -17.46 -1.11
CA ALA A 201 -8.66 -16.36 -0.27
C ALA A 201 -7.13 -16.40 -0.13
N PRO A 202 -6.47 -15.24 0.12
CA PRO A 202 -5.06 -15.21 0.42
C PRO A 202 -4.69 -16.17 1.55
N GLY A 203 -3.74 -17.05 1.27
CA GLY A 203 -3.22 -18.05 2.20
C GLY A 203 -1.87 -18.55 1.72
N ALA A 204 -0.98 -18.87 2.65
CA ALA A 204 0.34 -19.44 2.34
C ALA A 204 0.21 -20.90 1.83
N THR A 205 -0.51 -21.09 0.76
CA THR A 205 -0.84 -22.40 0.17
C THR A 205 -0.40 -22.44 -1.29
N THR A 206 -0.04 -23.63 -1.74
CA THR A 206 0.29 -23.87 -3.16
C THR A 206 -0.87 -23.46 -4.08
N GLU A 207 -2.11 -23.67 -3.63
CA GLU A 207 -3.30 -23.32 -4.41
C GLU A 207 -3.39 -21.81 -4.66
N TYR A 208 -3.19 -20.98 -3.64
CA TYR A 208 -3.20 -19.52 -3.80
C TYR A 208 -2.02 -19.06 -4.66
N ILE A 209 -0.80 -19.53 -4.37
CA ILE A 209 0.42 -19.19 -5.12
C ILE A 209 0.24 -19.50 -6.61
N GLN A 210 -0.17 -20.72 -6.94
CA GLN A 210 -0.38 -21.11 -8.34
C GLN A 210 -1.55 -20.34 -8.99
N GLY A 211 -2.62 -20.09 -8.25
CA GLY A 211 -3.75 -19.26 -8.72
C GLY A 211 -3.30 -17.84 -9.07
N ALA A 212 -2.57 -17.19 -8.18
CA ALA A 212 -2.00 -15.87 -8.38
C ALA A 212 -1.05 -15.83 -9.60
N LEU A 213 -0.14 -16.80 -9.70
CA LEU A 213 0.79 -16.88 -10.83
C LEU A 213 0.10 -17.21 -12.16
N ASN A 214 -1.01 -17.95 -12.14
CA ASN A 214 -1.80 -18.22 -13.34
C ASN A 214 -2.65 -17.02 -13.78
N SER A 215 -3.06 -16.15 -12.87
CA SER A 215 -3.77 -14.89 -13.16
C SER A 215 -2.82 -13.69 -13.35
N ARG A 216 -1.51 -13.93 -13.38
CA ARG A 216 -0.52 -12.87 -13.57
C ARG A 216 -0.63 -12.19 -14.93
N VAL A 217 -0.26 -10.93 -14.98
CA VAL A 217 -0.08 -10.20 -16.24
C VAL A 217 1.17 -10.73 -16.92
N ALA A 218 1.00 -11.50 -18.00
CA ALA A 218 2.07 -12.29 -18.62
C ALA A 218 3.28 -11.45 -19.11
N ASP A 219 3.03 -10.21 -19.54
CA ASP A 219 4.06 -9.32 -20.07
C ASP A 219 4.69 -8.40 -19.00
N VAL A 220 4.37 -8.63 -17.70
CA VAL A 220 4.92 -7.87 -16.58
C VAL A 220 5.86 -8.75 -15.77
N SER A 221 7.15 -8.62 -16.05
CA SER A 221 8.24 -9.24 -15.30
C SER A 221 9.29 -8.15 -15.05
N LEU A 222 9.21 -7.55 -13.86
CA LEU A 222 9.95 -6.35 -13.51
C LEU A 222 11.20 -6.73 -12.72
N SER A 223 12.36 -6.51 -13.33
CA SER A 223 13.66 -6.70 -12.69
C SER A 223 14.67 -5.71 -13.21
N VAL A 224 15.70 -5.42 -12.43
CA VAL A 224 16.79 -4.53 -12.80
C VAL A 224 18.07 -4.95 -12.08
N ASP A 225 19.23 -4.63 -12.64
CA ASP A 225 20.52 -4.87 -11.99
C ASP A 225 20.62 -4.10 -10.66
N ASN A 226 21.36 -4.68 -9.71
CA ASN A 226 21.57 -4.02 -8.41
C ASN A 226 22.14 -2.62 -8.58
N LYS A 227 21.63 -1.66 -7.80
CA LYS A 227 21.97 -0.23 -7.83
C LYS A 227 21.71 0.44 -9.19
N SER A 228 20.70 -0.05 -9.90
CA SER A 228 20.29 0.47 -11.19
C SER A 228 18.81 0.87 -11.18
N ILE A 229 18.44 1.72 -12.13
CA ILE A 229 17.06 2.15 -12.38
C ILE A 229 16.73 1.94 -13.86
N THR A 230 15.51 1.50 -14.15
CA THR A 230 15.01 1.34 -15.52
C THR A 230 13.53 1.63 -15.61
N THR A 231 13.03 1.79 -16.82
CA THR A 231 11.59 1.95 -17.11
C THR A 231 11.12 0.92 -18.11
N ILE A 232 9.93 0.36 -17.87
CA ILE A 232 9.26 -0.58 -18.77
C ILE A 232 7.83 -0.08 -18.97
N THR A 233 7.40 0.00 -20.23
CA THR A 233 6.01 0.38 -20.54
C THR A 233 5.27 -0.83 -21.09
N THR A 234 4.06 -1.06 -20.56
CA THR A 234 3.15 -2.14 -20.96
C THR A 234 1.71 -1.65 -20.93
N THR A 235 0.77 -2.55 -21.16
CA THR A 235 -0.66 -2.27 -21.04
C THR A 235 -1.30 -3.16 -19.99
N LEU A 236 -2.17 -2.57 -19.16
CA LEU A 236 -3.05 -3.30 -18.24
C LEU A 236 -4.51 -3.15 -18.65
N GLU A 237 -5.33 -4.14 -18.33
CA GLU A 237 -6.76 -4.11 -18.60
C GLU A 237 -7.47 -3.24 -17.56
N GLY A 238 -8.28 -2.27 -18.01
CA GLY A 238 -9.14 -1.47 -17.13
C GLY A 238 -10.33 -2.29 -16.63
N GLY A 239 -10.93 -1.83 -15.54
CA GLY A 239 -12.01 -2.56 -14.85
C GLY A 239 -11.51 -3.65 -13.90
N LYS A 240 -10.20 -3.74 -13.68
CA LYS A 240 -9.53 -4.78 -12.90
C LYS A 240 -8.80 -4.20 -11.70
N ILE A 241 -8.49 -5.07 -10.74
CA ILE A 241 -7.61 -4.80 -9.61
C ILE A 241 -6.39 -5.71 -9.76
N PHE A 242 -5.19 -5.14 -9.59
CA PHE A 242 -3.95 -5.89 -9.67
C PHE A 242 -3.18 -5.78 -8.35
N ALA A 243 -2.70 -6.90 -7.85
CA ALA A 243 -1.80 -6.96 -6.72
C ALA A 243 -0.38 -7.33 -7.19
N PRO A 244 0.67 -6.75 -6.61
CA PRO A 244 2.04 -7.16 -6.91
C PRO A 244 2.40 -8.48 -6.20
N PHE A 245 3.46 -9.12 -6.67
CA PHE A 245 4.18 -10.18 -5.95
C PHE A 245 5.67 -10.07 -6.23
N ILE A 246 6.50 -10.51 -5.30
CA ILE A 246 7.95 -10.59 -5.49
C ILE A 246 8.41 -12.04 -5.41
N VAL A 247 9.21 -12.49 -6.39
CA VAL A 247 9.93 -13.77 -6.40
C VAL A 247 11.39 -13.50 -6.07
N VAL A 248 11.88 -14.14 -5.00
CA VAL A 248 13.19 -13.86 -4.44
C VAL A 248 14.23 -14.78 -5.04
N ASN A 249 15.20 -14.21 -5.76
CA ASN A 249 16.37 -14.91 -6.28
C ASN A 249 16.07 -16.18 -7.09
N GLY A 250 14.96 -16.15 -7.84
CA GLY A 250 14.50 -17.27 -8.65
C GLY A 250 13.61 -16.82 -9.80
N THR A 251 12.89 -17.76 -10.38
CA THR A 251 12.01 -17.52 -11.54
C THR A 251 10.57 -17.95 -11.26
N ILE A 252 9.64 -17.41 -12.02
CA ILE A 252 8.23 -17.81 -11.97
C ILE A 252 8.05 -19.25 -12.48
N GLU A 253 8.88 -19.67 -13.43
CA GLU A 253 8.87 -21.01 -14.00
C GLU A 253 9.22 -22.09 -12.97
N GLU A 254 10.14 -21.81 -12.04
CA GLU A 254 10.48 -22.71 -10.92
C GLU A 254 9.28 -22.91 -9.99
N LEU A 255 8.50 -21.86 -9.73
CA LEU A 255 7.27 -21.96 -8.90
C LEU A 255 6.12 -22.67 -9.59
N LEU A 256 6.15 -22.81 -10.91
CA LEU A 256 5.09 -23.43 -11.72
C LEU A 256 5.44 -24.83 -12.17
N ASP A 257 6.68 -25.29 -11.99
CA ASP A 257 7.08 -26.64 -12.36
C ASP A 257 6.62 -27.69 -11.31
N ALA A 258 6.99 -28.94 -11.48
CA ALA A 258 6.59 -30.02 -10.57
C ALA A 258 7.62 -30.30 -9.46
N ASP A 259 8.77 -29.61 -9.46
CA ASP A 259 9.86 -29.78 -8.51
C ASP A 259 9.80 -28.72 -7.40
N THR A 260 9.04 -29.00 -6.36
CA THR A 260 8.95 -28.10 -5.21
C THR A 260 10.23 -27.96 -4.39
N GLY A 261 11.30 -28.68 -4.76
CA GLY A 261 12.59 -28.59 -4.08
C GLY A 261 13.46 -27.41 -4.56
N ASN A 262 13.10 -26.79 -5.68
CA ASN A 262 13.77 -25.62 -6.24
C ASN A 262 12.94 -24.33 -6.13
N ASP A 263 11.73 -24.39 -5.53
CA ASP A 263 10.84 -23.24 -5.43
C ASP A 263 11.54 -22.08 -4.70
N PRO A 264 11.64 -20.89 -5.34
CA PRO A 264 12.10 -19.69 -4.64
C PRO A 264 11.02 -19.18 -3.66
N ALA A 265 11.44 -18.33 -2.72
CA ALA A 265 10.47 -17.64 -1.89
C ALA A 265 9.63 -16.66 -2.77
N ILE A 266 8.35 -16.58 -2.46
CA ILE A 266 7.43 -15.62 -3.07
C ILE A 266 6.62 -14.92 -1.98
N TYR A 267 6.46 -13.61 -2.13
CA TYR A 267 5.70 -12.81 -1.17
C TYR A 267 4.68 -11.93 -1.88
N PHE A 268 3.61 -11.66 -1.16
CA PHE A 268 2.42 -10.94 -1.59
C PHE A 268 2.11 -9.77 -0.65
N PRO A 269 1.31 -8.76 -1.08
CA PRO A 269 0.87 -7.68 -0.20
C PRO A 269 -0.14 -8.14 0.87
N PHE A 270 -0.72 -9.34 0.71
CA PHE A 270 -1.65 -9.92 1.67
C PHE A 270 -0.90 -10.80 2.65
N ILE A 271 -0.75 -10.35 3.90
CA ILE A 271 0.06 -11.03 4.94
C ILE A 271 -0.29 -12.51 5.09
N GLY A 272 -1.59 -12.87 5.00
CA GLY A 272 -2.03 -14.26 5.08
C GLY A 272 -1.48 -15.18 3.97
N ALA A 273 -1.03 -14.61 2.86
CA ALA A 273 -0.43 -15.36 1.76
C ALA A 273 1.08 -15.61 1.94
N ASN A 274 1.72 -14.92 2.89
CA ASN A 274 3.14 -15.06 3.17
C ASN A 274 3.39 -16.14 4.22
N SER A 275 4.28 -17.09 3.92
CA SER A 275 4.53 -18.25 4.78
C SER A 275 5.12 -17.90 6.15
N ASP A 276 5.77 -16.75 6.27
CA ASP A 276 6.35 -16.22 7.50
C ASP A 276 5.41 -15.27 8.26
N GLY A 277 4.26 -14.90 7.64
CA GLY A 277 3.31 -13.97 8.22
C GLY A 277 3.81 -12.53 8.31
N PHE A 278 4.88 -12.19 7.58
CA PHE A 278 5.41 -10.84 7.51
C PHE A 278 4.81 -10.08 6.31
N ASP A 279 4.74 -8.76 6.44
CA ASP A 279 4.30 -7.87 5.37
C ASP A 279 5.51 -7.42 4.53
N HIS A 280 5.61 -7.94 3.32
CA HIS A 280 6.73 -7.74 2.40
C HIS A 280 6.55 -6.62 1.40
N VAL A 281 5.40 -5.94 1.41
CA VAL A 281 5.10 -4.87 0.46
C VAL A 281 4.60 -3.64 1.18
N ARG A 282 5.06 -2.45 0.76
CA ARG A 282 4.65 -1.16 1.32
C ARG A 282 4.38 -0.15 0.21
N LEU A 283 3.45 0.79 0.46
CA LEU A 283 3.24 1.96 -0.37
C LEU A 283 4.01 3.16 0.19
N PHE A 284 4.98 3.65 -0.56
CA PHE A 284 5.74 4.86 -0.24
C PHE A 284 5.07 6.15 -0.72
N GLY A 285 4.09 6.03 -1.56
CA GLY A 285 3.30 7.10 -2.14
C GLY A 285 2.30 6.55 -3.14
N ASP A 286 1.69 7.42 -3.93
CA ASP A 286 0.74 7.01 -4.96
C ASP A 286 1.42 6.05 -5.96
N ASN A 287 0.88 4.84 -6.06
CA ASN A 287 1.35 3.77 -6.96
C ASN A 287 2.86 3.45 -6.84
N THR A 288 3.48 3.75 -5.69
CA THR A 288 4.89 3.47 -5.43
C THR A 288 5.01 2.38 -4.38
N PHE A 289 5.46 1.22 -4.82
CA PHE A 289 5.56 -0.02 -4.03
C PHE A 289 7.02 -0.25 -3.63
N GLY A 290 7.27 -0.47 -2.35
CA GLY A 290 8.54 -0.96 -1.83
C GLY A 290 8.41 -2.41 -1.41
N PHE A 291 9.47 -3.19 -1.59
CA PHE A 291 9.50 -4.63 -1.35
C PHE A 291 10.66 -5.01 -0.44
N GLU A 292 10.40 -5.98 0.45
CA GLU A 292 11.36 -6.64 1.31
C GLU A 292 11.51 -8.10 0.88
N ASP A 293 12.73 -8.53 0.56
CA ASP A 293 13.00 -9.84 -0.02
C ASP A 293 13.42 -10.90 1.00
N MET A 294 13.68 -10.52 2.26
CA MET A 294 14.14 -11.45 3.29
C MET A 294 13.00 -11.97 4.17
N ALA A 295 12.98 -13.28 4.44
CA ALA A 295 12.03 -13.88 5.37
C ALA A 295 12.08 -13.19 6.74
N GLY A 296 10.90 -12.83 7.27
CA GLY A 296 10.76 -12.10 8.53
C GLY A 296 11.15 -10.63 8.44
N GLY A 297 11.33 -10.09 7.21
CA GLY A 297 11.47 -8.67 6.95
C GLY A 297 12.88 -8.10 7.08
N GLY A 298 13.92 -8.91 7.12
CA GLY A 298 15.30 -8.42 7.05
C GLY A 298 15.61 -7.20 7.93
N ASP A 299 15.97 -6.09 7.32
CA ASP A 299 16.14 -4.78 7.95
C ASP A 299 14.88 -3.89 7.84
N ALA A 300 13.86 -4.40 7.17
CA ALA A 300 12.52 -3.80 7.04
C ALA A 300 12.56 -2.37 6.46
N ASP A 301 13.41 -2.16 5.46
CA ASP A 301 13.53 -0.86 4.81
C ASP A 301 12.79 -0.78 3.46
N TYR A 302 12.35 -1.91 2.92
CA TYR A 302 11.53 -2.04 1.73
C TYR A 302 12.13 -1.41 0.48
N ASP A 303 13.46 -1.28 0.41
CA ASP A 303 14.15 -0.73 -0.76
C ASP A 303 14.89 -1.79 -1.58
N ASP A 304 14.78 -3.08 -1.20
CA ASP A 304 15.29 -4.18 -1.97
C ASP A 304 14.83 -4.11 -3.44
N LEU A 305 13.58 -3.68 -3.65
CA LEU A 305 13.06 -3.29 -4.94
C LEU A 305 11.96 -2.25 -4.79
N ILE A 306 12.05 -1.14 -5.50
CA ILE A 306 11.02 -0.10 -5.54
C ILE A 306 10.45 -0.01 -6.95
N ILE A 307 9.12 0.04 -7.04
CA ILE A 307 8.41 0.16 -8.31
C ILE A 307 7.39 1.30 -8.21
N GLN A 308 7.46 2.23 -9.15
CA GLN A 308 6.42 3.23 -9.36
C GLN A 308 5.68 2.94 -10.66
N ALA A 309 4.34 2.95 -10.62
CA ALA A 309 3.46 2.79 -11.77
C ALA A 309 2.82 4.12 -12.14
N GLU A 310 3.09 4.60 -13.35
CA GLU A 310 2.40 5.75 -13.97
C GLU A 310 1.39 5.23 -14.98
N ILE A 311 0.12 5.62 -14.82
CA ILE A 311 -1.01 5.15 -15.63
C ILE A 311 -1.50 6.31 -16.52
N ALA A 312 -1.51 6.10 -17.85
CA ALA A 312 -1.85 7.11 -18.85
C ALA A 312 -3.10 6.71 -19.67
#